data_492aa7a6c5e10b64797a4b6e73590ed8
#
_entry.id   492aa7a6c5e10b64797a4b6e73590ed8
#
_cell.length_a   1.000
_cell.length_b   1.000
_cell.length_c   1.000
_cell.angle_alpha   90.00
_cell.angle_beta   90.00
_cell.angle_gamma   90.00
#
_symmetry.space_group_name_H-M   'P 1'
#
loop_
_entity.id
_entity.type
_entity.pdbx_description
1 polymer ?
#
loop_
_entity_poly.entity_id
_entity_poly.type
_entity_poly.pdbx_seq_one_letter_code
_entity_poly.pdbx_strand_id
1 'polypeptide(L)'
;SLVGSEMCIRDRSVHTLQVTSKGSPIAIDARLDGHLDKSGTHWNGELVSAALKTDRGTWSTADKPKLAFNINAAQASLSPHCWTSNSQSLEVCLKEELHAGKRGSLTLDVKHADFSLIKDLLPPDLDVKGRTDATATVSWTEPSPEHAVAHVEVAGRGISVTAETNGSRQTLHFKETKLSANFKPQSAQIQSTVSLNDGGELKADIAVADPLTKRQLSGSVTVDDVQLAQFNPVLASLSPQLSASGTLSAELQPRGTLQKPALYGDIKLDAFTAQGQAVPLDMKPSNVMLHFEGDQSELIADLETAQGKIRVSGNAQWSDPENPTARVSVKGDKVRVSLPPYVTAHVTPDVEASISLQNLNLSGSIQINQARITVNDLPTGAISASADEEIIEANQVSVRVRTPLKIESSLVIHLGDDVNLSAFGLKSELQGDVAVTQNDQNLGLTGTIKLIDGTFKAYGQDLVINKGNLTFAGPVNKPILDFEAIRNPDAIEDNVTAGIRIKGPSDAPQTELFTDPAMSQADAISYIMRGQGLQTSNDGDNAMLTSALLSMGLSQTGQLVSGIGEMLRISDCLLYTSDAADD
;
A
#
# COMPACT_ATOMS: atom_id res chain seq x y z
N SER A 1 27.95 28.09 25.41
CA SER A 1 29.02 28.66 26.26
C SER A 1 28.45 29.01 27.63
N LEU A 2 28.93 28.34 28.66
CA LEU A 2 28.68 28.72 30.05
C LEU A 2 29.40 30.03 30.28
N VAL A 3 28.65 31.12 30.50
CA VAL A 3 29.24 32.39 30.98
C VAL A 3 29.32 32.26 32.48
N GLY A 4 30.55 32.18 32.99
CA GLY A 4 30.87 31.97 34.39
C GLY A 4 30.29 33.03 35.30
N SER A 5 29.69 32.61 36.40
CA SER A 5 29.44 33.44 37.55
C SER A 5 30.70 33.44 38.42
N GLU A 6 31.23 34.61 38.72
CA GLU A 6 32.24 34.74 39.76
C GLU A 6 31.61 34.40 41.11
N MET A 7 32.07 33.34 41.73
CA MET A 7 31.56 32.86 43.01
C MET A 7 32.51 33.33 44.12
N CYS A 8 32.20 34.46 44.77
CA CYS A 8 32.83 34.85 46.02
C CYS A 8 32.17 34.05 47.17
N ILE A 9 32.72 32.87 47.49
CA ILE A 9 32.07 31.92 48.44
C ILE A 9 32.58 32.09 49.90
N ARG A 10 33.47 32.99 50.20
CA ARG A 10 34.18 32.85 51.50
C ARG A 10 33.58 33.49 52.73
N ASP A 11 32.61 34.42 52.64
CA ASP A 11 32.14 35.17 53.82
C ASP A 11 30.64 35.43 53.91
N ARG A 12 29.77 34.78 53.16
CA ARG A 12 28.33 34.98 53.30
C ARG A 12 27.60 33.67 53.63
N SER A 13 26.72 33.70 54.59
CA SER A 13 25.89 32.56 55.01
C SER A 13 24.81 32.17 54.00
N VAL A 14 24.58 33.03 52.99
CA VAL A 14 23.60 32.79 51.92
C VAL A 14 24.26 33.01 50.55
N HIS A 15 24.09 32.07 49.66
CA HIS A 15 24.59 32.11 48.30
C HIS A 15 23.44 32.14 47.30
N THR A 16 23.50 33.04 46.34
CA THR A 16 22.59 33.03 45.18
C THR A 16 23.38 32.56 43.95
N LEU A 17 22.92 31.50 43.32
CA LEU A 17 23.46 31.00 42.07
C LEU A 17 22.44 31.25 40.95
N GLN A 18 22.85 31.99 39.94
CA GLN A 18 22.05 32.13 38.72
C GLN A 18 22.73 31.34 37.60
N VAL A 19 21.98 30.42 37.00
CA VAL A 19 22.40 29.61 35.87
C VAL A 19 21.61 30.03 34.66
N THR A 20 22.31 30.59 33.67
CA THR A 20 21.71 30.98 32.41
C THR A 20 22.48 30.28 31.27
N SER A 21 21.78 29.47 30.52
CA SER A 21 22.30 28.86 29.32
C SER A 21 21.47 29.30 28.12
N LYS A 22 22.11 29.76 27.05
CA LYS A 22 21.49 30.12 25.79
C LYS A 22 21.98 29.11 24.75
N GLY A 23 21.15 28.15 24.41
CA GLY A 23 21.49 27.10 23.47
C GLY A 23 20.25 26.51 22.80
N SER A 24 20.44 25.86 21.64
CA SER A 24 19.47 24.98 21.03
C SER A 24 19.98 23.55 21.20
N PRO A 25 19.17 22.56 21.54
CA PRO A 25 17.69 22.59 21.63
C PRO A 25 17.14 23.05 23.00
N ILE A 26 18.00 23.35 23.99
CA ILE A 26 17.57 23.66 25.36
C ILE A 26 18.25 24.93 25.86
N ALA A 27 17.46 25.89 26.32
CA ALA A 27 17.94 27.04 27.09
C ALA A 27 17.35 27.03 28.51
N ILE A 28 18.20 27.32 29.51
CA ILE A 28 17.82 27.27 30.91
C ILE A 28 18.07 28.65 31.54
N ASP A 29 17.12 29.13 32.33
CA ASP A 29 17.30 30.26 33.23
C ASP A 29 16.77 29.84 34.61
N ALA A 30 17.69 29.68 35.55
CA ALA A 30 17.35 29.20 36.89
C ALA A 30 18.11 30.00 37.96
N ARG A 31 17.40 30.32 39.04
CA ARG A 31 17.95 30.95 40.20
C ARG A 31 17.77 30.07 41.42
N LEU A 32 18.88 29.75 42.07
CA LEU A 32 18.94 29.01 43.33
C LEU A 32 19.47 29.91 44.43
N ASP A 33 18.78 29.92 45.56
CA ASP A 33 19.23 30.55 46.79
C ASP A 33 19.49 29.47 47.85
N GLY A 34 20.62 29.50 48.49
CA GLY A 34 20.97 28.47 49.46
C GLY A 34 22.12 28.88 50.38
N HIS A 35 22.48 27.99 51.29
CA HIS A 35 23.54 28.20 52.27
C HIS A 35 24.37 26.92 52.48
N LEU A 36 25.62 27.10 52.79
CA LEU A 36 26.52 26.05 53.22
C LEU A 36 26.45 25.88 54.72
N ASP A 37 26.45 24.67 55.22
CA ASP A 37 26.47 24.41 56.65
C ASP A 37 27.82 24.86 57.29
N LYS A 38 27.89 24.92 58.63
CA LYS A 38 29.08 25.34 59.34
C LYS A 38 30.29 24.44 59.10
N SER A 39 30.09 23.23 58.71
CA SER A 39 31.15 22.27 58.37
C SER A 39 31.67 22.43 56.95
N GLY A 40 30.98 23.19 56.09
CA GLY A 40 31.33 23.36 54.67
C GLY A 40 31.08 22.12 53.81
N THR A 41 30.31 21.16 54.33
CA THR A 41 30.11 19.87 53.69
C THR A 41 28.72 19.63 53.12
N HIS A 42 27.71 20.39 53.59
CA HIS A 42 26.33 20.31 53.14
C HIS A 42 25.85 21.66 52.66
N TRP A 43 25.46 21.69 51.39
CA TRP A 43 24.77 22.84 50.82
C TRP A 43 23.25 22.56 50.79
N ASN A 44 22.46 23.48 51.30
CA ASN A 44 20.99 23.40 51.28
C ASN A 44 20.44 24.69 50.67
N GLY A 45 19.50 24.53 49.74
CA GLY A 45 18.90 25.65 49.05
C GLY A 45 17.55 25.33 48.44
N GLU A 46 17.01 26.31 47.76
CA GLU A 46 15.76 26.21 47.02
C GLU A 46 15.90 26.78 45.61
N LEU A 47 15.15 26.24 44.70
CA LEU A 47 15.01 26.77 43.35
C LEU A 47 13.96 27.88 43.38
N VAL A 48 14.41 29.15 43.39
CA VAL A 48 13.54 30.31 43.51
C VAL A 48 12.75 30.56 42.24
N SER A 49 13.38 30.38 41.11
CA SER A 49 12.77 30.49 39.79
C SER A 49 13.49 29.60 38.80
N ALA A 50 12.74 28.99 37.91
CA ALA A 50 13.31 28.25 36.79
C ALA A 50 12.41 28.31 35.56
N ALA A 51 13.05 28.54 34.43
CA ALA A 51 12.42 28.46 33.13
C ALA A 51 13.31 27.63 32.21
N LEU A 52 12.72 26.63 31.59
CA LEU A 52 13.36 25.79 30.58
C LEU A 52 12.70 26.07 29.24
N LYS A 53 13.44 26.60 28.28
CA LYS A 53 12.97 26.83 26.92
C LYS A 53 13.46 25.69 26.02
N THR A 54 12.53 25.05 25.37
CA THR A 54 12.76 23.99 24.40
C THR A 54 12.12 24.39 23.07
N ASP A 55 12.41 23.66 22.01
CA ASP A 55 11.75 23.84 20.70
C ASP A 55 10.21 23.61 20.78
N ARG A 56 9.74 22.97 21.86
CA ARG A 56 8.33 22.62 22.10
C ARG A 56 7.65 23.52 23.16
N GLY A 57 8.26 24.61 23.54
CA GLY A 57 7.67 25.60 24.48
C GLY A 57 8.55 25.91 25.66
N THR A 58 8.03 26.81 26.52
CA THR A 58 8.68 27.21 27.77
C THR A 58 8.04 26.45 28.93
N TRP A 59 8.88 25.81 29.70
CA TRP A 59 8.52 25.07 30.89
C TRP A 59 8.85 25.91 32.14
N SER A 60 7.97 25.91 33.08
CA SER A 60 8.18 26.58 34.36
C SER A 60 7.64 25.75 35.51
N THR A 61 8.16 25.96 36.69
CA THR A 61 7.62 25.40 37.91
C THR A 61 7.09 26.54 38.80
N ALA A 62 5.91 26.33 39.34
CA ALA A 62 5.36 27.22 40.35
C ALA A 62 5.88 26.89 41.76
N ASP A 63 6.39 25.68 41.94
CA ASP A 63 6.96 25.18 43.17
C ASP A 63 8.36 25.76 43.38
N LYS A 64 8.78 25.80 44.64
CA LYS A 64 10.16 26.13 45.04
C LYS A 64 10.82 24.87 45.58
N PRO A 65 11.25 23.94 44.69
CA PRO A 65 11.82 22.69 45.16
C PRO A 65 13.10 22.93 45.96
N LYS A 66 13.24 22.16 47.04
CA LYS A 66 14.43 22.18 47.88
C LYS A 66 15.50 21.29 47.24
N LEU A 67 16.70 21.80 47.19
CA LEU A 67 17.89 21.08 46.71
C LEU A 67 18.88 20.97 47.87
N ALA A 68 19.33 19.76 48.15
CA ALA A 68 20.41 19.52 49.09
C ALA A 68 21.56 18.77 48.39
N PHE A 69 22.78 19.14 48.74
CA PHE A 69 23.97 18.53 48.19
C PHE A 69 25.00 18.25 49.27
N ASN A 70 25.38 16.97 49.44
CA ASN A 70 26.45 16.54 50.29
C ASN A 70 27.76 16.41 49.49
N ILE A 71 28.70 17.33 49.74
CA ILE A 71 29.95 17.45 48.97
C ILE A 71 30.84 16.21 49.19
N ASN A 72 30.92 15.73 50.44
CA ASN A 72 31.78 14.59 50.78
C ASN A 72 31.28 13.26 50.23
N ALA A 73 29.97 13.07 50.25
CA ALA A 73 29.32 11.86 49.75
C ALA A 73 29.03 11.92 48.23
N ALA A 74 29.20 13.09 47.59
CA ALA A 74 28.76 13.34 46.21
C ALA A 74 27.29 12.93 46.01
N GLN A 75 26.42 13.33 46.93
CA GLN A 75 25.00 13.02 46.91
C GLN A 75 24.18 14.29 46.79
N ALA A 76 23.17 14.27 45.95
CA ALA A 76 22.19 15.33 45.81
C ALA A 76 20.77 14.81 46.08
N SER A 77 19.92 15.65 46.67
CA SER A 77 18.49 15.38 46.69
C SER A 77 17.73 16.59 46.19
N LEU A 78 16.58 16.33 45.56
CA LEU A 78 15.67 17.33 45.04
C LEU A 78 14.24 16.95 45.44
N SER A 79 13.55 17.89 46.13
CA SER A 79 12.19 17.64 46.61
C SER A 79 11.18 17.52 45.48
N PRO A 80 10.04 16.82 45.69
CA PRO A 80 8.95 16.72 44.74
C PRO A 80 8.50 18.09 44.24
N HIS A 81 8.25 18.19 42.94
CA HIS A 81 7.73 19.37 42.25
C HIS A 81 7.28 19.06 40.84
N CYS A 82 6.50 19.96 40.23
CA CYS A 82 6.00 19.81 38.89
C CYS A 82 6.47 20.91 37.95
N TRP A 83 6.66 20.54 36.71
CA TRP A 83 6.92 21.44 35.60
C TRP A 83 5.75 21.42 34.65
N THR A 84 5.27 22.58 34.24
CA THR A 84 4.18 22.75 33.28
C THR A 84 4.68 23.48 32.04
N SER A 85 4.22 23.05 30.88
CA SER A 85 4.50 23.73 29.61
C SER A 85 3.45 24.82 29.35
N ASN A 86 3.89 26.01 28.91
CA ASN A 86 2.98 27.08 28.54
C ASN A 86 2.30 26.90 27.19
N SER A 87 2.81 25.98 26.35
CA SER A 87 2.31 25.71 24.99
C SER A 87 1.43 24.48 24.91
N GLN A 88 1.45 23.62 25.93
CA GLN A 88 0.75 22.34 25.97
C GLN A 88 0.20 22.06 27.36
N SER A 89 -0.87 21.26 27.43
CA SER A 89 -1.43 20.83 28.74
C SER A 89 -0.55 19.78 29.45
N LEU A 90 0.74 19.69 29.08
CA LEU A 90 1.67 18.69 29.58
C LEU A 90 2.23 19.11 30.94
N GLU A 91 2.17 18.19 31.88
CA GLU A 91 2.73 18.32 33.21
C GLU A 91 3.73 17.18 33.46
N VAL A 92 4.92 17.51 33.91
CA VAL A 92 5.96 16.53 34.31
C VAL A 92 6.33 16.78 35.76
N CYS A 93 6.05 15.81 36.62
CA CYS A 93 6.29 15.91 38.04
C CYS A 93 7.38 14.94 38.50
N LEU A 94 8.26 15.42 39.34
CA LEU A 94 9.04 14.58 40.23
C LEU A 94 8.11 14.20 41.40
N LYS A 95 7.67 12.97 41.48
CA LYS A 95 6.64 12.50 42.42
C LYS A 95 7.17 12.27 43.83
N GLU A 96 8.40 11.79 43.90
CA GLU A 96 9.12 11.51 45.14
C GLU A 96 10.41 12.30 45.16
N GLU A 97 11.04 12.42 46.35
CA GLU A 97 12.34 13.06 46.45
C GLU A 97 13.38 12.33 45.60
N LEU A 98 13.95 13.03 44.63
CA LEU A 98 15.09 12.53 43.85
C LEU A 98 16.29 12.40 44.77
N HIS A 99 16.87 11.24 44.80
CA HIS A 99 18.20 11.00 45.37
C HIS A 99 19.18 10.66 44.28
N ALA A 100 20.21 11.48 44.11
CA ALA A 100 21.26 11.29 43.09
C ALA A 100 22.62 11.15 43.76
N GLY A 101 23.38 10.12 43.30
CA GLY A 101 24.71 9.78 43.80
C GLY A 101 25.14 8.42 43.32
N LYS A 102 26.06 7.75 44.02
CA LYS A 102 26.39 6.33 43.71
C LYS A 102 25.15 5.45 43.74
N ARG A 103 24.26 5.68 44.70
CA ARG A 103 22.92 5.11 44.78
C ARG A 103 21.90 6.21 44.57
N GLY A 104 20.83 5.89 43.88
CA GLY A 104 19.80 6.89 43.66
C GLY A 104 18.49 6.30 43.24
N SER A 105 17.47 7.15 43.26
CA SER A 105 16.12 6.86 42.79
C SER A 105 15.47 8.11 42.19
N LEU A 106 14.66 7.91 41.17
CA LEU A 106 13.91 8.92 40.46
C LEU A 106 12.53 8.39 40.13
N THR A 107 11.47 9.09 40.52
CA THR A 107 10.09 8.79 40.09
C THR A 107 9.53 10.00 39.37
N LEU A 108 9.25 9.84 38.08
CA LEU A 108 8.64 10.86 37.23
C LEU A 108 7.20 10.49 36.92
N ASP A 109 6.32 11.46 36.96
CA ASP A 109 4.92 11.36 36.56
C ASP A 109 4.68 12.36 35.42
N VAL A 110 4.20 11.86 34.29
CA VAL A 110 3.88 12.65 33.10
C VAL A 110 2.39 12.58 32.91
N LYS A 111 1.71 13.73 32.91
CA LYS A 111 0.27 13.80 32.74
C LYS A 111 -0.10 14.56 31.49
N HIS A 112 -1.18 14.11 30.87
CA HIS A 112 -1.77 14.74 29.69
C HIS A 112 -0.78 14.89 28.51
N ALA A 113 0.16 13.95 28.36
CA ALA A 113 1.05 13.94 27.21
C ALA A 113 0.25 13.75 25.93
N ASP A 114 0.41 14.69 25.00
CA ASP A 114 -0.17 14.61 23.67
C ASP A 114 0.82 13.97 22.68
N PHE A 115 0.31 13.21 21.73
CA PHE A 115 1.15 12.56 20.73
C PHE A 115 1.87 13.52 19.78
N SER A 116 1.50 14.79 19.76
CA SER A 116 2.27 15.83 19.06
C SER A 116 3.73 15.90 19.50
N LEU A 117 4.03 15.43 20.73
CA LEU A 117 5.38 15.35 21.27
C LEU A 117 6.31 14.40 20.49
N ILE A 118 5.73 13.37 19.90
CA ILE A 118 6.46 12.35 19.14
C ILE A 118 6.17 12.42 17.64
N LYS A 119 5.51 13.49 17.17
CA LYS A 119 5.12 13.63 15.76
C LYS A 119 6.30 13.48 14.81
N ASP A 120 7.47 13.99 15.18
CA ASP A 120 8.69 13.88 14.36
C ASP A 120 9.28 12.45 14.29
N LEU A 121 8.80 11.56 15.18
CA LEU A 121 9.18 10.13 15.21
C LEU A 121 8.16 9.26 14.44
N LEU A 122 7.00 9.82 14.09
CA LEU A 122 5.96 9.15 13.34
C LEU A 122 6.17 9.35 11.83
N PRO A 123 5.72 8.40 10.99
CA PRO A 123 5.64 8.63 9.55
C PRO A 123 4.83 9.91 9.25
N PRO A 124 5.21 10.70 8.24
CA PRO A 124 4.57 11.98 7.93
C PRO A 124 3.09 11.86 7.62
N ASP A 125 2.65 10.70 7.13
CA ASP A 125 1.28 10.41 6.73
C ASP A 125 0.39 9.93 7.89
N LEU A 126 0.97 9.81 9.11
CA LEU A 126 0.24 9.41 10.32
C LEU A 126 0.05 10.59 11.28
N ASP A 127 -1.21 10.85 11.62
CA ASP A 127 -1.60 11.78 12.67
C ASP A 127 -2.20 11.00 13.86
N VAL A 128 -1.50 11.03 15.00
CA VAL A 128 -1.93 10.36 16.23
C VAL A 128 -2.42 11.40 17.21
N LYS A 129 -3.67 11.25 17.64
CA LYS A 129 -4.30 12.10 18.65
C LYS A 129 -4.68 11.28 19.86
N GLY A 130 -4.80 11.94 21.00
CA GLY A 130 -5.16 11.33 22.26
C GLY A 130 -4.26 11.84 23.38
N ARG A 131 -4.56 11.39 24.59
CA ARG A 131 -3.79 11.76 25.78
C ARG A 131 -3.28 10.52 26.47
N THR A 132 -2.05 10.60 26.94
CA THR A 132 -1.41 9.54 27.71
C THR A 132 -0.90 10.10 29.02
N ASP A 133 -1.02 9.28 30.04
CA ASP A 133 -0.34 9.48 31.32
C ASP A 133 0.76 8.42 31.45
N ALA A 134 1.90 8.78 32.00
CA ALA A 134 3.00 7.86 32.19
C ALA A 134 3.67 8.07 33.54
N THR A 135 4.05 6.98 34.19
CA THR A 135 4.89 6.99 35.39
C THR A 135 6.16 6.19 35.12
N ALA A 136 7.31 6.77 35.43
CA ALA A 136 8.60 6.13 35.30
C ALA A 136 9.37 6.17 36.61
N THR A 137 9.74 5.02 37.12
CA THR A 137 10.59 4.88 38.30
C THR A 137 11.90 4.24 37.92
N VAL A 138 13.01 4.86 38.28
CA VAL A 138 14.36 4.34 38.07
C VAL A 138 15.10 4.35 39.38
N SER A 139 15.77 3.27 39.73
CA SER A 139 16.65 3.21 40.89
C SER A 139 17.97 2.52 40.49
N TRP A 140 19.08 2.92 41.07
CA TRP A 140 20.39 2.36 40.82
C TRP A 140 21.24 2.28 42.09
N THR A 141 22.08 1.27 42.16
CA THR A 141 23.08 1.09 43.20
C THR A 141 24.46 1.59 42.80
N GLU A 142 24.69 1.70 41.52
CA GLU A 142 25.83 2.34 40.86
C GLU A 142 25.33 3.01 39.56
N PRO A 143 25.95 4.11 39.09
CA PRO A 143 25.48 4.85 37.93
C PRO A 143 25.86 4.15 36.61
N SER A 144 25.36 2.93 36.45
CA SER A 144 25.51 2.13 35.23
C SER A 144 24.23 1.30 34.95
N PRO A 145 23.92 0.98 33.70
CA PRO A 145 22.74 0.17 33.35
C PRO A 145 22.73 -1.21 34.00
N GLU A 146 23.92 -1.76 34.31
CA GLU A 146 24.08 -3.07 34.96
C GLU A 146 23.64 -3.09 36.42
N HIS A 147 23.41 -1.92 37.02
CA HIS A 147 23.01 -1.73 38.40
C HIS A 147 21.72 -0.92 38.53
N ALA A 148 21.02 -0.72 37.42
CA ALA A 148 19.77 0.01 37.37
C ALA A 148 18.55 -0.90 37.26
N VAL A 149 17.48 -0.51 37.94
CA VAL A 149 16.14 -1.10 37.78
C VAL A 149 15.21 0.03 37.34
N ALA A 150 14.43 -0.21 36.29
CA ALA A 150 13.45 0.76 35.82
C ALA A 150 12.07 0.10 35.70
N HIS A 151 11.04 0.87 36.04
CA HIS A 151 9.65 0.51 35.85
C HIS A 151 8.94 1.69 35.17
N VAL A 152 8.23 1.40 34.09
CA VAL A 152 7.49 2.39 33.31
C VAL A 152 6.07 1.89 33.10
N GLU A 153 5.10 2.72 33.44
CA GLU A 153 3.69 2.51 33.13
C GLU A 153 3.19 3.63 32.23
N VAL A 154 2.47 3.27 31.19
CA VAL A 154 1.81 4.21 30.29
C VAL A 154 0.36 3.81 30.13
N ALA A 155 -0.54 4.76 30.31
CA ALA A 155 -1.97 4.58 30.09
C ALA A 155 -2.48 5.65 29.12
N GLY A 156 -3.11 5.19 28.05
CA GLY A 156 -3.72 6.05 27.04
C GLY A 156 -5.21 5.81 26.92
N ARG A 157 -5.97 6.89 26.70
CA ARG A 157 -7.42 6.82 26.49
C ARG A 157 -7.83 7.68 25.31
N GLY A 158 -8.81 7.17 24.52
CA GLY A 158 -9.34 7.90 23.38
C GLY A 158 -8.27 8.21 22.33
N ILE A 159 -7.34 7.29 22.14
CA ILE A 159 -6.30 7.41 21.11
C ILE A 159 -6.95 7.20 19.75
N SER A 160 -6.62 8.07 18.81
CA SER A 160 -7.00 7.90 17.41
C SER A 160 -5.77 8.03 16.51
N VAL A 161 -5.66 7.14 15.56
CA VAL A 161 -4.62 7.16 14.54
C VAL A 161 -5.28 7.44 13.20
N THR A 162 -4.94 8.57 12.60
CA THR A 162 -5.43 8.98 11.28
C THR A 162 -4.30 8.81 10.27
N ALA A 163 -4.56 8.03 9.23
CA ALA A 163 -3.69 7.93 8.06
C ALA A 163 -4.26 8.76 6.91
N GLU A 164 -3.41 9.50 6.21
CA GLU A 164 -3.77 10.21 4.99
C GLU A 164 -3.13 9.48 3.81
N THR A 165 -3.97 8.93 2.92
CA THR A 165 -3.51 8.21 1.74
C THR A 165 -4.38 8.64 0.56
N ASN A 166 -3.77 9.05 -0.55
CA ASN A 166 -4.45 9.48 -1.77
C ASN A 166 -5.52 10.56 -1.52
N GLY A 167 -5.27 11.50 -0.60
CA GLY A 167 -6.20 12.60 -0.27
C GLY A 167 -7.40 12.18 0.58
N SER A 168 -7.46 10.94 1.04
CA SER A 168 -8.49 10.44 1.95
C SER A 168 -7.93 10.27 3.36
N ARG A 169 -8.65 10.81 4.36
CA ARG A 169 -8.29 10.69 5.78
C ARG A 169 -9.08 9.57 6.43
N GLN A 170 -8.37 8.61 6.99
CA GLN A 170 -8.97 7.45 7.64
C GLN A 170 -8.51 7.36 9.09
N THR A 171 -9.46 7.18 10.00
CA THR A 171 -9.17 7.22 11.44
C THR A 171 -9.56 5.90 12.11
N LEU A 172 -8.60 5.33 12.82
CA LEU A 172 -8.79 4.17 13.70
C LEU A 172 -8.84 4.65 15.16
N HIS A 173 -9.81 4.16 15.94
CA HIS A 173 -10.00 4.56 17.31
C HIS A 173 -9.67 3.42 18.29
N PHE A 174 -8.90 3.77 19.34
CA PHE A 174 -8.54 2.86 20.42
C PHE A 174 -9.23 3.32 21.71
N LYS A 175 -9.90 2.40 22.37
CA LYS A 175 -10.62 2.67 23.62
C LYS A 175 -9.67 2.88 24.79
N GLU A 176 -8.75 1.95 24.96
CA GLU A 176 -7.77 1.96 26.04
C GLU A 176 -6.45 1.33 25.54
N THR A 177 -5.35 1.92 25.97
CA THR A 177 -4.01 1.37 25.74
C THR A 177 -3.25 1.42 27.05
N LYS A 178 -2.70 0.28 27.47
CA LYS A 178 -1.85 0.15 28.66
C LYS A 178 -0.53 -0.47 28.25
N LEU A 179 0.55 0.06 28.76
CA LEU A 179 1.89 -0.47 28.63
C LEU A 179 2.55 -0.47 30.00
N SER A 180 3.11 -1.60 30.40
CA SER A 180 3.99 -1.73 31.56
C SER A 180 5.31 -2.30 31.12
N ALA A 181 6.41 -1.65 31.44
CA ALA A 181 7.75 -2.13 31.14
C ALA A 181 8.59 -2.21 32.43
N ASN A 182 9.16 -3.35 32.68
CA ASN A 182 10.06 -3.61 33.79
C ASN A 182 11.44 -3.94 33.26
N PHE A 183 12.44 -3.20 33.65
CA PHE A 183 13.83 -3.45 33.31
C PHE A 183 14.62 -3.77 34.59
N LYS A 184 15.32 -4.90 34.56
CA LYS A 184 16.33 -5.31 35.53
C LYS A 184 17.58 -5.74 34.78
N PRO A 185 18.76 -5.77 35.40
CA PRO A 185 20.01 -6.14 34.72
C PRO A 185 19.95 -7.50 34.01
N GLN A 186 19.24 -8.47 34.57
CA GLN A 186 19.13 -9.84 34.04
C GLN A 186 17.83 -10.11 33.29
N SER A 187 16.86 -9.18 33.31
CA SER A 187 15.57 -9.39 32.64
C SER A 187 14.90 -8.06 32.29
N ALA A 188 14.31 -7.99 31.12
CA ALA A 188 13.35 -6.97 30.75
C ALA A 188 12.02 -7.61 30.43
N GLN A 189 10.91 -7.02 30.88
CA GLN A 189 9.56 -7.49 30.57
C GLN A 189 8.72 -6.31 30.11
N ILE A 190 7.97 -6.50 29.05
CA ILE A 190 7.03 -5.53 28.48
C ILE A 190 5.67 -6.21 28.40
N GLN A 191 4.68 -5.61 29.08
CA GLN A 191 3.29 -6.03 29.00
C GLN A 191 2.49 -4.91 28.36
N SER A 192 1.69 -5.24 27.35
CA SER A 192 0.84 -4.28 26.68
C SER A 192 -0.57 -4.83 26.50
N THR A 193 -1.56 -3.98 26.68
CA THR A 193 -2.97 -4.26 26.37
C THR A 193 -3.51 -3.10 25.56
N VAL A 194 -4.08 -3.43 24.40
CA VAL A 194 -4.72 -2.46 23.50
C VAL A 194 -6.13 -2.93 23.22
N SER A 195 -7.12 -2.17 23.65
CA SER A 195 -8.53 -2.45 23.37
C SER A 195 -9.04 -1.54 22.26
N LEU A 196 -9.70 -2.11 21.27
CA LEU A 196 -10.27 -1.40 20.13
C LEU A 196 -11.71 -0.94 20.45
N ASN A 197 -12.18 0.09 19.76
CA ASN A 197 -13.50 0.68 20.03
C ASN A 197 -14.65 -0.28 19.67
N ASP A 198 -14.52 -0.94 18.52
CA ASP A 198 -15.57 -1.81 17.98
C ASP A 198 -15.41 -3.28 18.40
N GLY A 199 -14.70 -3.49 19.51
CA GLY A 199 -14.41 -4.81 20.05
C GLY A 199 -13.07 -5.37 19.59
N GLY A 200 -12.59 -6.32 20.35
CA GLY A 200 -11.29 -6.94 20.19
C GLY A 200 -10.21 -6.34 21.09
N GLU A 201 -9.28 -7.18 21.48
CA GLU A 201 -8.20 -6.85 22.37
C GLU A 201 -6.89 -7.48 21.88
N LEU A 202 -5.81 -6.71 21.95
CA LEU A 202 -4.45 -7.20 21.79
C LEU A 202 -3.75 -7.21 23.14
N LYS A 203 -3.13 -8.33 23.51
CA LYS A 203 -2.27 -8.46 24.68
C LYS A 203 -0.91 -8.96 24.25
N ALA A 204 0.13 -8.37 24.80
CA ALA A 204 1.50 -8.83 24.64
C ALA A 204 2.16 -8.89 26.01
N ASP A 205 2.80 -10.01 26.32
CA ASP A 205 3.69 -10.18 27.46
C ASP A 205 5.02 -10.72 26.94
N ILE A 206 5.99 -9.84 26.79
CA ILE A 206 7.28 -10.15 26.17
C ILE A 206 8.37 -10.00 27.22
N ALA A 207 9.14 -11.05 27.42
CA ALA A 207 10.29 -11.07 28.31
C ALA A 207 11.59 -11.28 27.53
N VAL A 208 12.62 -10.54 27.93
CA VAL A 208 13.98 -10.66 27.42
C VAL A 208 14.91 -10.99 28.59
N ALA A 209 15.45 -12.19 28.60
CA ALA A 209 16.49 -12.56 29.56
C ALA A 209 17.85 -12.05 29.09
N ASP A 210 18.68 -11.63 30.04
CA ASP A 210 19.99 -11.03 29.79
C ASP A 210 19.98 -9.92 28.72
N PRO A 211 19.17 -8.84 28.91
CA PRO A 211 18.90 -7.83 27.86
C PRO A 211 20.16 -7.09 27.39
N LEU A 212 21.19 -7.05 28.19
CA LEU A 212 22.47 -6.40 27.88
C LEU A 212 23.43 -7.31 27.10
N THR A 213 23.23 -8.63 27.12
CA THR A 213 24.16 -9.61 26.55
C THR A 213 23.46 -10.57 25.58
N LYS A 214 22.89 -11.67 26.07
CA LYS A 214 22.33 -12.76 25.25
C LYS A 214 21.01 -12.41 24.59
N ARG A 215 20.19 -11.54 25.20
CA ARG A 215 18.92 -11.03 24.67
C ARG A 215 17.95 -12.15 24.28
N GLN A 216 17.80 -13.13 25.18
CA GLN A 216 16.89 -14.27 24.95
C GLN A 216 15.44 -13.80 25.05
N LEU A 217 14.67 -14.05 24.01
CA LEU A 217 13.28 -13.66 23.87
C LEU A 217 12.34 -14.79 24.32
N SER A 218 11.30 -14.44 25.04
CA SER A 218 10.19 -15.33 25.40
C SER A 218 8.93 -14.51 25.65
N GLY A 219 7.76 -15.15 25.61
CA GLY A 219 6.51 -14.47 25.95
C GLY A 219 5.33 -15.00 25.18
N SER A 220 4.25 -14.20 25.17
CA SER A 220 3.02 -14.46 24.44
C SER A 220 2.46 -13.16 23.83
N VAL A 221 1.83 -13.30 22.69
CA VAL A 221 1.02 -12.26 22.06
C VAL A 221 -0.33 -12.90 21.71
N THR A 222 -1.41 -12.34 22.23
CA THR A 222 -2.76 -12.78 21.92
C THR A 222 -3.53 -11.67 21.25
N VAL A 223 -4.37 -12.03 20.31
CA VAL A 223 -5.34 -11.17 19.65
C VAL A 223 -6.70 -11.85 19.80
N ASP A 224 -7.58 -11.20 20.52
CA ASP A 224 -8.89 -11.74 20.85
C ASP A 224 -9.97 -10.96 20.07
N ASP A 225 -10.70 -11.64 19.18
CA ASP A 225 -11.92 -11.20 18.51
C ASP A 225 -11.86 -9.81 17.83
N VAL A 226 -10.76 -9.50 17.16
CA VAL A 226 -10.60 -8.24 16.45
C VAL A 226 -11.39 -8.27 15.13
N GLN A 227 -12.38 -7.37 15.01
CA GLN A 227 -13.20 -7.25 13.82
C GLN A 227 -12.43 -6.51 12.70
N LEU A 228 -12.22 -7.18 11.55
CA LEU A 228 -11.51 -6.58 10.41
C LEU A 228 -12.22 -5.35 9.84
N ALA A 229 -13.55 -5.30 9.94
CA ALA A 229 -14.35 -4.20 9.40
C ALA A 229 -13.93 -2.82 9.93
N GLN A 230 -13.38 -2.74 11.14
CA GLN A 230 -12.89 -1.48 11.71
C GLN A 230 -11.66 -0.92 10.97
N PHE A 231 -10.95 -1.75 10.18
CA PHE A 231 -9.82 -1.32 9.35
C PHE A 231 -10.23 -0.93 7.92
N ASN A 232 -11.52 -1.05 7.56
CA ASN A 232 -12.00 -0.69 6.22
C ASN A 232 -11.66 0.73 5.80
N PRO A 233 -11.68 1.73 6.70
CA PRO A 233 -11.20 3.05 6.34
C PRO A 233 -9.75 3.04 5.82
N VAL A 234 -8.85 2.29 6.45
CA VAL A 234 -7.46 2.17 6.01
C VAL A 234 -7.36 1.36 4.71
N LEU A 235 -8.12 0.29 4.57
CA LEU A 235 -8.14 -0.54 3.36
C LEU A 235 -8.62 0.24 2.13
N ALA A 236 -9.65 1.08 2.29
CA ALA A 236 -10.16 1.94 1.22
C ALA A 236 -9.14 2.98 0.73
N SER A 237 -8.17 3.36 1.56
CA SER A 237 -7.08 4.23 1.16
C SER A 237 -6.02 3.54 0.29
N LEU A 238 -5.89 2.21 0.40
CA LEU A 238 -4.96 1.41 -0.40
C LEU A 238 -5.53 1.10 -1.79
N SER A 239 -6.84 0.88 -1.87
CA SER A 239 -7.54 0.65 -3.14
C SER A 239 -8.99 1.12 -3.02
N PRO A 240 -9.53 1.83 -4.04
CA PRO A 240 -10.91 2.29 -4.02
C PRO A 240 -11.90 1.14 -3.75
N GLN A 241 -12.84 1.40 -2.84
CA GLN A 241 -13.89 0.44 -2.44
C GLN A 241 -13.38 -0.87 -1.82
N LEU A 242 -12.08 -0.98 -1.51
CA LEU A 242 -11.57 -2.16 -0.81
C LEU A 242 -12.11 -2.19 0.61
N SER A 243 -12.78 -3.27 0.94
CA SER A 243 -13.28 -3.55 2.29
C SER A 243 -13.11 -5.04 2.61
N ALA A 244 -12.97 -5.31 3.89
CA ALA A 244 -12.86 -6.68 4.40
C ALA A 244 -13.71 -6.83 5.67
N SER A 245 -14.17 -8.04 5.90
CA SER A 245 -14.83 -8.43 7.15
C SER A 245 -14.30 -9.79 7.63
N GLY A 246 -14.61 -10.12 8.86
CA GLY A 246 -14.15 -11.33 9.53
C GLY A 246 -13.58 -11.01 10.90
N THR A 247 -13.32 -12.05 11.67
CA THR A 247 -12.79 -11.96 13.03
C THR A 247 -11.37 -12.49 13.06
N LEU A 248 -10.43 -11.65 13.48
CA LEU A 248 -9.03 -11.99 13.65
C LEU A 248 -8.76 -12.42 15.09
N SER A 249 -8.18 -13.61 15.25
CA SER A 249 -7.68 -14.13 16.53
C SER A 249 -6.25 -14.64 16.35
N ALA A 250 -5.42 -14.51 17.37
CA ALA A 250 -4.06 -15.02 17.34
C ALA A 250 -3.58 -15.45 18.73
N GLU A 251 -2.79 -16.52 18.76
CA GLU A 251 -2.02 -16.96 19.92
C GLU A 251 -0.59 -17.24 19.48
N LEU A 252 0.32 -16.33 19.82
CA LEU A 252 1.70 -16.38 19.36
C LEU A 252 2.66 -16.43 20.55
N GLN A 253 3.73 -17.20 20.42
CA GLN A 253 4.80 -17.34 21.39
C GLN A 253 6.15 -17.00 20.74
N PRO A 254 6.63 -15.77 20.90
CA PRO A 254 7.99 -15.42 20.49
C PRO A 254 9.02 -16.12 21.38
N ARG A 255 10.08 -16.63 20.77
CA ARG A 255 11.21 -17.32 21.41
C ARG A 255 12.52 -16.98 20.69
N GLY A 256 13.63 -17.61 21.07
CA GLY A 256 14.93 -17.41 20.45
C GLY A 256 15.69 -16.22 21.03
N THR A 257 16.23 -15.36 20.19
CA THR A 257 16.91 -14.11 20.57
C THR A 257 16.40 -12.93 19.76
N LEU A 258 16.67 -11.68 20.21
CA LEU A 258 16.29 -10.49 19.44
C LEU A 258 16.95 -10.43 18.04
N GLN A 259 18.11 -11.08 17.85
CA GLN A 259 18.77 -11.16 16.56
C GLN A 259 18.25 -12.31 15.68
N LYS A 260 17.77 -13.39 16.31
CA LYS A 260 17.20 -14.55 15.63
C LYS A 260 15.89 -14.93 16.31
N PRO A 261 14.81 -14.19 16.01
CA PRO A 261 13.52 -14.45 16.60
C PRO A 261 12.89 -15.71 15.98
N ALA A 262 12.34 -16.55 16.85
CA ALA A 262 11.52 -17.69 16.50
C ALA A 262 10.09 -17.43 16.98
N LEU A 263 9.10 -17.71 16.16
CA LEU A 263 7.70 -17.50 16.48
C LEU A 263 6.94 -18.82 16.40
N TYR A 264 6.09 -19.09 17.38
CA TYR A 264 5.26 -20.29 17.42
C TYR A 264 3.81 -19.90 17.65
N GLY A 265 2.88 -20.68 17.07
CA GLY A 265 1.45 -20.48 17.27
C GLY A 265 0.69 -20.14 16.00
N ASP A 266 -0.53 -19.69 16.16
CA ASP A 266 -1.47 -19.51 15.07
C ASP A 266 -2.02 -18.08 15.00
N ILE A 267 -2.25 -17.62 13.78
CA ILE A 267 -3.15 -16.50 13.45
C ILE A 267 -4.32 -17.10 12.67
N LYS A 268 -5.54 -16.83 13.10
CA LYS A 268 -6.78 -17.29 12.49
C LYS A 268 -7.62 -16.09 12.08
N LEU A 269 -8.21 -16.21 10.92
CA LEU A 269 -9.15 -15.23 10.39
C LEU A 269 -10.41 -15.98 10.00
N ASP A 270 -11.43 -15.87 10.84
CA ASP A 270 -12.70 -16.56 10.68
C ASP A 270 -13.73 -15.69 9.96
N ALA A 271 -14.56 -16.33 9.15
CA ALA A 271 -15.60 -15.69 8.35
C ALA A 271 -15.08 -14.53 7.47
N PHE A 272 -13.87 -14.66 6.96
CA PHE A 272 -13.23 -13.65 6.11
C PHE A 272 -13.97 -13.46 4.80
N THR A 273 -14.27 -12.20 4.47
CA THR A 273 -14.68 -11.76 3.14
C THR A 273 -13.92 -10.51 2.76
N ALA A 274 -13.68 -10.33 1.48
CA ALA A 274 -13.13 -9.09 0.93
C ALA A 274 -13.88 -8.73 -0.35
N GLN A 275 -14.02 -7.42 -0.61
CA GLN A 275 -14.67 -6.90 -1.82
C GLN A 275 -14.03 -5.57 -2.22
N GLY A 276 -14.15 -5.22 -3.50
CA GLY A 276 -13.60 -3.99 -4.08
C GLY A 276 -13.04 -4.23 -5.47
N GLN A 277 -12.57 -3.19 -6.13
CA GLN A 277 -12.03 -3.30 -7.49
C GLN A 277 -10.79 -4.22 -7.57
N ALA A 278 -9.99 -4.24 -6.50
CA ALA A 278 -8.82 -5.12 -6.41
C ALA A 278 -9.19 -6.59 -6.14
N VAL A 279 -10.43 -6.87 -5.74
CA VAL A 279 -10.92 -8.21 -5.43
C VAL A 279 -12.16 -8.49 -6.29
N PRO A 280 -11.97 -8.89 -7.56
CA PRO A 280 -13.06 -9.10 -8.51
C PRO A 280 -13.81 -10.41 -8.27
N LEU A 281 -13.95 -10.82 -7.02
CA LEU A 281 -14.53 -12.07 -6.55
C LEU A 281 -15.75 -11.79 -5.67
N ASP A 282 -16.80 -12.59 -5.83
CA ASP A 282 -17.93 -12.62 -4.94
C ASP A 282 -17.65 -13.64 -3.81
N MET A 283 -16.91 -13.18 -2.80
CA MET A 283 -16.45 -14.04 -1.70
C MET A 283 -17.55 -14.35 -0.71
N LYS A 284 -17.58 -15.59 -0.26
CA LYS A 284 -18.35 -16.04 0.91
C LYS A 284 -17.45 -16.06 2.15
N PRO A 285 -18.05 -16.05 3.35
CA PRO A 285 -17.29 -16.22 4.59
C PRO A 285 -16.38 -17.43 4.53
N SER A 286 -15.08 -17.21 4.69
CA SER A 286 -14.03 -18.19 4.49
C SER A 286 -13.05 -18.16 5.67
N ASN A 287 -12.25 -19.20 5.85
CA ASN A 287 -11.27 -19.27 6.93
C ASN A 287 -9.85 -19.21 6.37
N VAL A 288 -9.02 -18.43 7.05
CA VAL A 288 -7.58 -18.30 6.76
C VAL A 288 -6.81 -18.62 8.02
N MET A 289 -5.80 -19.45 7.91
CA MET A 289 -4.92 -19.83 9.00
C MET A 289 -3.46 -19.62 8.60
N LEU A 290 -2.71 -18.98 9.48
CA LEU A 290 -1.26 -18.83 9.36
C LEU A 290 -0.63 -19.46 10.61
N HIS A 291 0.06 -20.57 10.42
CA HIS A 291 0.77 -21.32 11.45
C HIS A 291 2.24 -20.95 11.47
N PHE A 292 2.80 -20.75 12.66
CA PHE A 292 4.21 -20.41 12.88
C PHE A 292 4.92 -21.52 13.63
N GLU A 293 6.06 -21.95 13.11
CA GLU A 293 6.93 -22.96 13.73
C GLU A 293 8.41 -22.54 13.66
N GLY A 294 8.84 -21.79 14.66
CA GLY A 294 10.21 -21.29 14.75
C GLY A 294 10.51 -20.15 13.79
N ASP A 295 11.33 -20.39 12.81
CA ASP A 295 11.73 -19.45 11.77
C ASP A 295 10.98 -19.68 10.43
N GLN A 296 9.87 -20.42 10.51
CA GLN A 296 9.02 -20.75 9.36
C GLN A 296 7.56 -20.46 9.66
N SER A 297 6.78 -20.27 8.60
CA SER A 297 5.32 -20.23 8.70
C SER A 297 4.67 -20.92 7.52
N GLU A 298 3.45 -21.43 7.76
CA GLU A 298 2.58 -22.05 6.77
C GLU A 298 1.25 -21.29 6.69
N LEU A 299 0.87 -20.89 5.50
CA LEU A 299 -0.42 -20.26 5.19
C LEU A 299 -1.36 -21.29 4.55
N ILE A 300 -2.57 -21.41 5.07
CA ILE A 300 -3.65 -22.21 4.49
C ILE A 300 -4.91 -21.37 4.47
N ALA A 301 -5.52 -21.23 3.30
CA ALA A 301 -6.80 -20.57 3.14
C ALA A 301 -7.64 -21.29 2.08
N ASP A 302 -8.83 -21.72 2.48
CA ASP A 302 -9.86 -22.23 1.58
C ASP A 302 -10.92 -21.13 1.43
N LEU A 303 -10.80 -20.37 0.32
CA LEU A 303 -11.68 -19.24 0.03
C LEU A 303 -12.87 -19.74 -0.78
N GLU A 304 -14.07 -19.58 -0.22
CA GLU A 304 -15.31 -19.87 -0.91
C GLU A 304 -15.81 -18.63 -1.66
N THR A 305 -16.31 -18.83 -2.86
CA THR A 305 -16.96 -17.78 -3.66
C THR A 305 -18.39 -18.17 -3.99
N ALA A 306 -19.14 -17.25 -4.58
CA ALA A 306 -20.50 -17.56 -5.05
C ALA A 306 -20.48 -18.72 -6.07
N GLN A 307 -19.42 -18.81 -6.87
CA GLN A 307 -19.20 -19.88 -7.83
C GLN A 307 -17.71 -20.23 -7.89
N GLY A 308 -17.37 -21.46 -7.49
CA GLY A 308 -16.01 -21.97 -7.41
C GLY A 308 -15.35 -21.77 -6.03
N LYS A 309 -14.18 -22.37 -5.87
CA LYS A 309 -13.36 -22.30 -4.65
C LYS A 309 -11.92 -21.99 -5.03
N ILE A 310 -11.25 -21.25 -4.17
CA ILE A 310 -9.81 -20.95 -4.29
C ILE A 310 -9.11 -21.49 -3.07
N ARG A 311 -8.08 -22.30 -3.27
CA ARG A 311 -7.13 -22.68 -2.23
C ARG A 311 -5.88 -21.83 -2.35
N VAL A 312 -5.56 -21.16 -1.28
CA VAL A 312 -4.28 -20.46 -1.13
C VAL A 312 -3.46 -21.21 -0.11
N SER A 313 -2.26 -21.61 -0.48
CA SER A 313 -1.28 -22.20 0.44
C SER A 313 0.06 -21.50 0.27
N GLY A 314 0.82 -21.41 1.35
CA GLY A 314 2.11 -20.74 1.26
C GLY A 314 3.01 -21.13 2.42
N ASN A 315 4.29 -20.84 2.26
CA ASN A 315 5.27 -20.95 3.33
C ASN A 315 6.22 -19.75 3.28
N ALA A 316 6.67 -19.32 4.44
CA ALA A 316 7.71 -18.31 4.55
C ALA A 316 8.81 -18.81 5.49
N GLN A 317 10.02 -18.31 5.27
CA GLN A 317 11.21 -18.62 6.06
C GLN A 317 12.00 -17.34 6.31
N TRP A 318 12.49 -17.19 7.56
CA TRP A 318 13.35 -16.07 7.99
C TRP A 318 14.52 -16.56 8.86
N SER A 319 15.04 -17.76 8.56
CA SER A 319 16.26 -18.32 9.19
C SER A 319 17.44 -17.35 9.04
N ASP A 320 17.48 -16.63 7.91
CA ASP A 320 18.26 -15.43 7.71
C ASP A 320 17.33 -14.21 7.71
N PRO A 321 17.28 -13.45 8.83
CA PRO A 321 16.40 -12.29 8.93
C PRO A 321 16.69 -11.16 7.93
N GLU A 322 17.90 -11.14 7.36
CA GLU A 322 18.29 -10.16 6.34
C GLU A 322 17.76 -10.55 4.94
N ASN A 323 17.44 -11.83 4.73
CA ASN A 323 16.95 -12.36 3.46
C ASN A 323 15.73 -13.27 3.63
N PRO A 324 14.62 -12.79 4.18
CA PRO A 324 13.40 -13.60 4.31
C PRO A 324 12.86 -13.93 2.92
N THR A 325 12.29 -15.14 2.81
CA THR A 325 11.65 -15.62 1.58
C THR A 325 10.26 -16.15 1.87
N ALA A 326 9.35 -16.01 0.90
CA ALA A 326 8.04 -16.62 0.96
C ALA A 326 7.66 -17.20 -0.40
N ARG A 327 6.87 -18.26 -0.37
CA ARG A 327 6.26 -18.86 -1.55
C ARG A 327 4.77 -19.03 -1.29
N VAL A 328 3.95 -18.61 -2.25
CA VAL A 328 2.49 -18.70 -2.18
C VAL A 328 1.98 -19.36 -3.46
N SER A 329 1.10 -20.35 -3.31
CA SER A 329 0.40 -21.03 -4.41
C SER A 329 -1.08 -20.72 -4.33
N VAL A 330 -1.68 -20.34 -5.44
CA VAL A 330 -3.09 -20.04 -5.60
C VAL A 330 -3.68 -20.99 -6.64
N LYS A 331 -4.58 -21.87 -6.22
CA LYS A 331 -5.28 -22.83 -7.09
C LYS A 331 -6.78 -22.65 -6.96
N GLY A 332 -7.47 -22.56 -8.08
CA GLY A 332 -8.92 -22.44 -8.12
C GLY A 332 -9.55 -23.41 -9.10
N ASP A 333 -10.85 -23.60 -8.97
CA ASP A 333 -11.63 -24.37 -9.95
C ASP A 333 -12.87 -23.58 -10.36
N LYS A 334 -12.92 -23.15 -11.62
CA LYS A 334 -14.02 -22.42 -12.26
C LYS A 334 -14.56 -21.26 -11.42
N VAL A 335 -13.65 -20.49 -10.88
CA VAL A 335 -13.97 -19.34 -10.02
C VAL A 335 -14.56 -18.21 -10.86
N ARG A 336 -15.71 -17.69 -10.44
CA ARG A 336 -16.30 -16.54 -11.10
C ARG A 336 -15.55 -15.26 -10.73
N VAL A 337 -15.04 -14.57 -11.75
CA VAL A 337 -14.41 -13.25 -11.68
C VAL A 337 -15.34 -12.25 -12.38
N SER A 338 -15.58 -11.10 -11.76
CA SER A 338 -16.45 -10.06 -12.32
C SER A 338 -15.79 -8.69 -12.23
N LEU A 339 -15.63 -8.05 -13.39
CA LEU A 339 -15.10 -6.68 -13.55
C LEU A 339 -16.14 -5.85 -14.32
N PRO A 340 -17.24 -5.44 -13.67
CA PRO A 340 -18.30 -4.69 -14.33
C PRO A 340 -17.79 -3.33 -14.85
N PRO A 341 -18.31 -2.84 -15.99
CA PRO A 341 -19.28 -3.49 -16.89
C PRO A 341 -18.64 -4.41 -17.94
N TYR A 342 -17.29 -4.58 -17.91
CA TYR A 342 -16.53 -5.08 -19.06
C TYR A 342 -16.40 -6.60 -19.13
N VAL A 343 -16.17 -7.28 -17.99
CA VAL A 343 -15.81 -8.70 -18.00
C VAL A 343 -16.54 -9.47 -16.91
N THR A 344 -17.09 -10.62 -17.28
CA THR A 344 -17.45 -11.71 -16.38
C THR A 344 -16.85 -12.99 -16.90
N ALA A 345 -16.08 -13.70 -16.08
CA ALA A 345 -15.38 -14.91 -16.50
C ALA A 345 -15.43 -15.99 -15.42
N HIS A 346 -15.30 -17.24 -15.82
CA HIS A 346 -15.00 -18.39 -14.97
C HIS A 346 -13.55 -18.81 -15.25
N VAL A 347 -12.71 -18.74 -14.24
CA VAL A 347 -11.28 -18.97 -14.35
C VAL A 347 -10.81 -20.10 -13.45
N THR A 348 -9.84 -20.86 -13.90
CA THR A 348 -9.15 -21.89 -13.13
C THR A 348 -7.67 -21.49 -13.03
N PRO A 349 -7.29 -20.73 -11.97
CA PRO A 349 -5.91 -20.35 -11.77
C PRO A 349 -5.09 -21.50 -11.16
N ASP A 350 -3.84 -21.61 -11.57
CA ASP A 350 -2.75 -22.38 -10.95
C ASP A 350 -1.51 -21.50 -10.99
N VAL A 351 -1.34 -20.65 -9.97
CA VAL A 351 -0.32 -19.60 -9.94
C VAL A 351 0.55 -19.75 -8.70
N GLU A 352 1.84 -19.61 -8.88
CA GLU A 352 2.82 -19.54 -7.80
C GLU A 352 3.50 -18.17 -7.76
N ALA A 353 3.65 -17.63 -6.55
CA ALA A 353 4.41 -16.43 -6.27
C ALA A 353 5.60 -16.76 -5.37
N SER A 354 6.81 -16.35 -5.76
CA SER A 354 8.00 -16.38 -4.92
C SER A 354 8.41 -14.96 -4.58
N ILE A 355 8.51 -14.69 -3.28
CA ILE A 355 8.66 -13.34 -2.72
C ILE A 355 9.96 -13.28 -1.93
N SER A 356 10.75 -12.23 -2.15
CA SER A 356 11.90 -11.84 -1.35
C SER A 356 11.83 -10.33 -1.08
N LEU A 357 12.78 -9.77 -0.32
CA LEU A 357 12.79 -8.33 -0.02
C LEU A 357 12.84 -7.44 -1.27
N GLN A 358 13.41 -7.94 -2.37
CA GLN A 358 13.67 -7.16 -3.58
C GLN A 358 12.94 -7.69 -4.80
N ASN A 359 12.49 -8.95 -4.81
CA ASN A 359 11.94 -9.60 -5.98
C ASN A 359 10.59 -10.25 -5.68
N LEU A 360 9.65 -10.11 -6.61
CA LEU A 360 8.41 -10.85 -6.70
C LEU A 360 8.39 -11.58 -8.04
N ASN A 361 8.46 -12.91 -8.01
CA ASN A 361 8.35 -13.74 -9.21
C ASN A 361 6.99 -14.42 -9.23
N LEU A 362 6.24 -14.23 -10.30
CA LEU A 362 4.95 -14.86 -10.57
C LEU A 362 5.09 -15.87 -11.70
N SER A 363 4.59 -17.09 -11.52
CA SER A 363 4.62 -18.14 -12.55
C SER A 363 3.36 -18.99 -12.49
N GLY A 364 3.06 -19.70 -13.58
CA GLY A 364 1.93 -20.60 -13.63
C GLY A 364 1.01 -20.36 -14.81
N SER A 365 -0.25 -20.78 -14.68
CA SER A 365 -1.24 -20.66 -15.73
C SER A 365 -2.62 -20.26 -15.21
N ILE A 366 -3.41 -19.65 -16.09
CA ILE A 366 -4.79 -19.29 -15.83
C ILE A 366 -5.62 -19.82 -17.00
N GLN A 367 -6.46 -20.82 -16.74
CA GLN A 367 -7.43 -21.29 -17.71
C GLN A 367 -8.69 -20.44 -17.63
N ILE A 368 -9.07 -19.76 -18.68
CA ILE A 368 -10.36 -19.08 -18.83
C ILE A 368 -11.35 -20.08 -19.42
N ASN A 369 -12.18 -20.69 -18.58
CA ASN A 369 -13.13 -21.72 -19.02
C ASN A 369 -14.30 -21.11 -19.79
N GLN A 370 -14.75 -19.92 -19.35
CA GLN A 370 -15.85 -19.17 -19.94
C GLN A 370 -15.64 -17.68 -19.67
N ALA A 371 -15.89 -16.84 -20.65
CA ALA A 371 -15.91 -15.40 -20.44
C ALA A 371 -16.96 -14.70 -21.33
N ARG A 372 -17.48 -13.59 -20.82
CA ARG A 372 -18.26 -12.60 -21.54
C ARG A 372 -17.52 -11.27 -21.41
N ILE A 373 -16.98 -10.82 -22.53
CA ILE A 373 -16.23 -9.57 -22.63
C ILE A 373 -17.07 -8.59 -23.44
N THR A 374 -17.44 -7.45 -22.84
CA THR A 374 -18.26 -6.44 -23.50
C THR A 374 -17.56 -5.10 -23.40
N VAL A 375 -17.25 -4.50 -24.55
CA VAL A 375 -16.62 -3.20 -24.66
C VAL A 375 -17.49 -2.32 -25.56
N ASN A 376 -18.35 -1.49 -24.95
CA ASN A 376 -19.24 -0.59 -25.70
C ASN A 376 -18.63 0.79 -25.89
N ASP A 377 -17.93 1.28 -24.86
CA ASP A 377 -17.29 2.59 -24.83
C ASP A 377 -15.91 2.46 -24.22
N LEU A 378 -14.95 3.23 -24.72
CA LEU A 378 -13.66 3.37 -24.05
C LEU A 378 -13.83 4.22 -22.79
N PRO A 379 -13.15 3.88 -21.68
CA PRO A 379 -13.17 4.75 -20.50
C PRO A 379 -12.60 6.12 -20.89
N THR A 380 -13.47 7.13 -20.97
CA THR A 380 -13.06 8.51 -21.12
C THR A 380 -12.34 8.96 -19.87
N GLY A 381 -11.02 9.10 -19.92
CA GLY A 381 -10.30 9.70 -18.80
C GLY A 381 -8.94 9.11 -18.43
N ALA A 382 -8.38 8.18 -19.16
CA ALA A 382 -6.97 7.83 -18.98
C ALA A 382 -6.10 8.80 -19.81
N ILE A 383 -6.05 10.08 -19.41
CA ILE A 383 -4.94 10.95 -19.80
C ILE A 383 -3.75 10.42 -18.98
N SER A 384 -2.86 9.68 -19.62
CA SER A 384 -1.55 9.42 -19.01
C SER A 384 -0.86 10.78 -18.90
N ALA A 385 -0.41 11.14 -17.70
CA ALA A 385 0.49 12.26 -17.54
C ALA A 385 1.64 12.08 -18.54
N SER A 386 1.97 13.12 -19.28
CA SER A 386 3.09 13.10 -20.23
C SER A 386 4.35 12.67 -19.50
N ALA A 387 5.18 11.84 -20.12
CA ALA A 387 6.46 11.42 -19.54
C ALA A 387 7.41 12.62 -19.25
N ASP A 388 7.05 13.82 -19.69
CA ASP A 388 7.79 15.07 -19.51
C ASP A 388 7.25 15.93 -18.35
N GLU A 389 6.16 15.54 -17.67
CA GLU A 389 5.67 16.23 -16.48
C GLU A 389 6.44 15.78 -15.23
N GLU A 390 7.48 16.53 -14.90
CA GLU A 390 8.17 16.45 -13.62
C GLU A 390 7.38 17.31 -12.61
N ILE A 391 6.60 16.67 -11.74
CA ILE A 391 5.93 17.34 -10.62
C ILE A 391 7.00 17.69 -9.59
N ILE A 392 7.47 18.94 -9.61
CA ILE A 392 8.42 19.48 -8.62
C ILE A 392 7.60 19.88 -7.39
N GLU A 393 7.47 18.96 -6.42
CA GLU A 393 7.01 19.32 -5.09
C GLU A 393 8.12 20.06 -4.32
N ALA A 394 7.85 21.29 -3.91
CA ALA A 394 8.79 22.23 -3.31
C ALA A 394 9.20 21.91 -1.86
N ASN A 395 9.08 20.67 -1.38
CA ASN A 395 9.58 20.24 -0.07
C ASN A 395 9.92 18.73 -0.08
N GLN A 396 11.00 18.36 -0.75
CA GLN A 396 11.58 17.04 -0.55
C GLN A 396 12.41 16.99 0.74
N VAL A 397 11.79 16.62 1.84
CA VAL A 397 12.48 15.85 2.87
C VAL A 397 12.89 14.54 2.21
N SER A 398 14.18 14.22 2.23
CA SER A 398 14.75 13.01 1.64
C SER A 398 14.06 11.76 2.21
N VAL A 399 12.99 11.33 1.57
CA VAL A 399 12.42 10.00 1.77
C VAL A 399 13.50 9.02 1.33
N ARG A 400 13.92 8.13 2.21
CA ARG A 400 14.75 6.98 1.82
C ARG A 400 14.03 6.29 0.68
N VAL A 401 14.57 6.39 -0.52
CA VAL A 401 14.08 5.69 -1.71
C VAL A 401 14.10 4.20 -1.36
N ARG A 402 12.92 3.63 -1.06
CA ARG A 402 12.78 2.18 -1.04
C ARG A 402 13.11 1.72 -2.44
N THR A 403 14.09 0.86 -2.60
CA THR A 403 14.37 0.21 -3.89
C THR A 403 13.04 -0.39 -4.36
N PRO A 404 12.53 -0.03 -5.55
CA PRO A 404 11.27 -0.56 -6.02
C PRO A 404 11.37 -2.08 -6.10
N LEU A 405 10.33 -2.78 -5.65
CA LEU A 405 10.22 -4.24 -5.74
C LEU A 405 10.29 -4.63 -7.21
N LYS A 406 11.27 -5.44 -7.58
CA LYS A 406 11.41 -5.97 -8.94
C LYS A 406 10.34 -7.04 -9.17
N ILE A 407 9.47 -6.82 -10.15
CA ILE A 407 8.41 -7.76 -10.49
C ILE A 407 8.78 -8.50 -11.77
N GLU A 408 8.87 -9.82 -11.67
CA GLU A 408 9.05 -10.70 -12.82
C GLU A 408 7.82 -11.61 -12.94
N SER A 409 7.23 -11.75 -14.12
CA SER A 409 6.14 -12.68 -14.34
C SER A 409 6.35 -13.54 -15.56
N SER A 410 5.90 -14.79 -15.45
CA SER A 410 5.82 -15.78 -16.53
C SER A 410 4.52 -16.57 -16.36
N LEU A 411 3.41 -15.98 -16.82
CA LEU A 411 2.09 -16.58 -16.72
C LEU A 411 1.58 -16.96 -18.12
N VAL A 412 0.89 -18.08 -18.23
CA VAL A 412 0.22 -18.47 -19.47
C VAL A 412 -1.30 -18.41 -19.26
N ILE A 413 -1.98 -17.67 -20.13
CA ILE A 413 -3.44 -17.59 -20.15
C ILE A 413 -3.92 -18.48 -21.30
N HIS A 414 -4.75 -19.47 -20.96
CA HIS A 414 -5.40 -20.36 -21.91
C HIS A 414 -6.86 -19.94 -22.07
N LEU A 415 -7.28 -19.62 -23.30
CA LEU A 415 -8.67 -19.33 -23.62
C LEU A 415 -9.36 -20.64 -24.01
N GLY A 416 -10.43 -20.97 -23.30
CA GLY A 416 -11.28 -22.13 -23.59
C GLY A 416 -12.30 -21.86 -24.70
N ASP A 417 -13.22 -22.80 -24.88
CA ASP A 417 -14.16 -22.80 -26.01
C ASP A 417 -15.39 -21.89 -25.84
N ASP A 418 -15.59 -21.23 -24.69
CA ASP A 418 -16.74 -20.33 -24.45
C ASP A 418 -16.25 -18.94 -23.97
N VAL A 419 -15.31 -18.37 -24.71
CA VAL A 419 -14.81 -17.01 -24.44
C VAL A 419 -15.36 -16.08 -25.50
N ASN A 420 -16.39 -15.31 -25.15
CA ASN A 420 -17.13 -14.47 -26.09
C ASN A 420 -16.76 -12.99 -25.94
N LEU A 421 -16.43 -12.37 -27.04
CA LEU A 421 -16.17 -10.94 -27.19
C LEU A 421 -17.32 -10.24 -27.88
N SER A 422 -17.76 -9.12 -27.35
CA SER A 422 -18.65 -8.15 -28.00
C SER A 422 -18.04 -6.75 -27.87
N ALA A 423 -17.50 -6.20 -28.94
CA ALA A 423 -16.78 -4.94 -28.94
C ALA A 423 -16.99 -4.18 -30.26
N PHE A 424 -17.48 -2.94 -30.22
CA PHE A 424 -17.57 -2.05 -31.39
C PHE A 424 -18.19 -2.66 -32.63
N GLY A 425 -19.23 -3.46 -32.46
CA GLY A 425 -19.89 -4.17 -33.56
C GLY A 425 -19.28 -5.52 -33.95
N LEU A 426 -18.11 -5.87 -33.40
CA LEU A 426 -17.52 -7.21 -33.50
C LEU A 426 -18.12 -8.11 -32.44
N LYS A 427 -18.56 -9.30 -32.85
CA LYS A 427 -18.93 -10.41 -31.97
C LYS A 427 -18.20 -11.63 -32.42
N SER A 428 -17.50 -12.30 -31.53
CA SER A 428 -16.72 -13.49 -31.85
C SER A 428 -16.42 -14.30 -30.61
N GLU A 429 -16.21 -15.57 -30.76
CA GLU A 429 -15.57 -16.44 -29.79
C GLU A 429 -14.05 -16.28 -29.92
N LEU A 430 -13.35 -16.29 -28.79
CA LEU A 430 -11.90 -16.17 -28.72
C LEU A 430 -11.27 -17.49 -28.29
N GLN A 431 -10.23 -17.94 -28.99
CA GLN A 431 -9.47 -19.12 -28.63
C GLN A 431 -7.97 -18.86 -28.76
N GLY A 432 -7.17 -19.57 -27.98
CA GLY A 432 -5.71 -19.50 -28.06
C GLY A 432 -5.02 -19.38 -26.72
N ASP A 433 -3.70 -19.23 -26.79
CA ASP A 433 -2.84 -19.13 -25.63
C ASP A 433 -2.01 -17.84 -25.70
N VAL A 434 -1.90 -17.16 -24.57
CA VAL A 434 -1.09 -15.95 -24.45
C VAL A 434 -0.20 -16.05 -23.21
N ALA A 435 1.10 -15.99 -23.42
CA ALA A 435 2.07 -15.85 -22.35
C ALA A 435 2.21 -14.37 -21.96
N VAL A 436 2.05 -14.10 -20.67
CA VAL A 436 2.24 -12.79 -20.06
C VAL A 436 3.60 -12.78 -19.39
N THR A 437 4.48 -11.92 -19.86
CA THR A 437 5.81 -11.73 -19.27
C THR A 437 5.92 -10.29 -18.77
N GLN A 438 6.42 -10.13 -17.56
CA GLN A 438 6.73 -8.82 -17.01
C GLN A 438 8.18 -8.83 -16.54
N ASN A 439 8.90 -7.80 -16.89
CA ASN A 439 10.24 -7.53 -16.39
C ASN A 439 10.29 -6.08 -15.97
N ASP A 440 10.26 -5.86 -14.65
CA ASP A 440 10.09 -4.56 -14.00
C ASP A 440 8.81 -3.83 -14.47
N GLN A 441 8.94 -2.75 -15.22
CA GLN A 441 7.79 -1.96 -15.71
C GLN A 441 7.32 -2.39 -17.10
N ASN A 442 8.03 -3.30 -17.76
CA ASN A 442 7.70 -3.72 -19.12
C ASN A 442 6.83 -4.96 -19.12
N LEU A 443 5.54 -4.75 -19.41
CA LEU A 443 4.59 -5.83 -19.63
C LEU A 443 4.62 -6.28 -21.10
N GLY A 444 4.89 -7.55 -21.33
CA GLY A 444 4.91 -8.18 -22.64
C GLY A 444 3.87 -9.28 -22.78
N LEU A 445 3.30 -9.41 -23.97
CA LEU A 445 2.46 -10.53 -24.35
C LEU A 445 3.10 -11.28 -25.52
N THR A 446 2.98 -12.61 -25.50
CA THR A 446 3.44 -13.46 -26.61
C THR A 446 2.41 -14.57 -26.83
N GLY A 447 1.98 -14.76 -28.07
CA GLY A 447 0.99 -15.77 -28.43
C GLY A 447 0.01 -15.28 -29.47
N THR A 448 -0.98 -16.11 -29.78
CA THR A 448 -1.99 -15.79 -30.78
C THR A 448 -3.40 -16.05 -30.25
N ILE A 449 -4.25 -15.06 -30.35
CA ILE A 449 -5.69 -15.17 -30.12
C ILE A 449 -6.39 -15.28 -31.47
N LYS A 450 -7.21 -16.30 -31.65
CA LYS A 450 -8.03 -16.53 -32.82
C LYS A 450 -9.46 -16.09 -32.55
N LEU A 451 -10.08 -15.46 -33.54
CA LEU A 451 -11.49 -15.15 -33.59
C LEU A 451 -12.21 -16.27 -34.34
N ILE A 452 -13.15 -16.91 -33.69
CA ILE A 452 -13.92 -18.02 -34.22
C ILE A 452 -15.39 -17.55 -34.35
N ASP A 453 -16.06 -17.96 -35.43
CA ASP A 453 -17.48 -17.66 -35.70
C ASP A 453 -17.83 -16.17 -35.52
N GLY A 454 -16.90 -15.33 -35.97
CA GLY A 454 -16.98 -13.89 -35.77
C GLY A 454 -17.92 -13.21 -36.76
N THR A 455 -18.64 -12.18 -36.30
CA THR A 455 -19.43 -11.26 -37.11
C THR A 455 -19.01 -9.82 -36.80
N PHE A 456 -18.96 -8.98 -37.81
CA PHE A 456 -18.60 -7.59 -37.67
C PHE A 456 -19.62 -6.69 -38.39
N LYS A 457 -20.26 -5.79 -37.64
CA LYS A 457 -21.16 -4.81 -38.20
C LYS A 457 -20.43 -3.58 -38.69
N ALA A 458 -20.38 -3.38 -40.00
CA ALA A 458 -19.77 -2.23 -40.62
C ALA A 458 -20.68 -1.69 -41.74
N TYR A 459 -20.81 -0.38 -41.82
CA TYR A 459 -21.58 0.30 -42.88
C TYR A 459 -23.03 -0.19 -43.03
N GLY A 460 -23.67 -0.60 -41.93
CA GLY A 460 -25.03 -1.11 -41.94
C GLY A 460 -25.15 -2.56 -42.45
N GLN A 461 -24.02 -3.24 -42.67
CA GLN A 461 -23.95 -4.62 -43.15
C GLN A 461 -23.31 -5.52 -42.11
N ASP A 462 -23.75 -6.78 -42.08
CA ASP A 462 -23.14 -7.84 -41.27
C ASP A 462 -22.09 -8.57 -42.12
N LEU A 463 -20.83 -8.45 -41.72
CA LEU A 463 -19.71 -9.19 -42.31
C LEU A 463 -19.40 -10.41 -41.44
N VAL A 464 -19.03 -11.52 -42.06
CA VAL A 464 -18.57 -12.73 -41.40
C VAL A 464 -17.04 -12.73 -41.32
N ILE A 465 -16.48 -13.00 -40.18
CA ILE A 465 -15.03 -13.13 -40.01
C ILE A 465 -14.60 -14.49 -40.53
N ASN A 466 -13.99 -14.50 -41.72
CA ASN A 466 -13.44 -15.69 -42.36
C ASN A 466 -12.07 -16.07 -41.78
N LYS A 467 -11.28 -15.09 -41.40
CA LYS A 467 -10.01 -15.23 -40.70
C LYS A 467 -9.84 -14.13 -39.70
N GLY A 468 -9.48 -14.49 -38.45
CA GLY A 468 -9.22 -13.52 -37.42
C GLY A 468 -8.09 -13.99 -36.51
N ASN A 469 -6.91 -13.36 -36.62
CA ASN A 469 -5.79 -13.66 -35.75
C ASN A 469 -5.23 -12.35 -35.17
N LEU A 470 -5.03 -12.35 -33.86
CA LEU A 470 -4.26 -11.36 -33.11
C LEU A 470 -2.99 -12.02 -32.61
N THR A 471 -1.84 -11.66 -33.15
CA THR A 471 -0.55 -12.22 -32.73
C THR A 471 0.22 -11.20 -31.91
N PHE A 472 0.51 -11.52 -30.67
CA PHE A 472 1.32 -10.73 -29.76
C PHE A 472 2.79 -11.21 -29.82
N ALA A 473 3.73 -10.28 -29.91
CA ALA A 473 5.17 -10.53 -30.01
C ALA A 473 6.00 -9.60 -29.10
N GLY A 474 5.46 -9.19 -27.97
CA GLY A 474 6.08 -8.29 -26.98
C GLY A 474 5.13 -7.25 -26.46
N PRO A 475 5.17 -5.98 -26.88
CA PRO A 475 4.33 -4.93 -26.34
C PRO A 475 2.83 -5.24 -26.44
N VAL A 476 2.09 -5.05 -25.34
CA VAL A 476 0.65 -5.36 -25.25
C VAL A 476 -0.18 -4.54 -26.24
N ASN A 477 0.25 -3.31 -26.49
CA ASN A 477 -0.46 -2.32 -27.33
C ASN A 477 -0.11 -2.42 -28.84
N LYS A 478 0.70 -3.41 -29.26
CA LYS A 478 1.13 -3.57 -30.64
C LYS A 478 0.97 -5.00 -31.17
N PRO A 479 -0.23 -5.61 -31.11
CA PRO A 479 -0.45 -6.89 -31.74
C PRO A 479 -0.38 -6.77 -33.27
N ILE A 480 -0.03 -7.86 -33.91
CA ILE A 480 -0.07 -8.03 -35.36
C ILE A 480 -1.45 -8.55 -35.72
N LEU A 481 -2.14 -7.83 -36.60
CA LEU A 481 -3.46 -8.16 -37.10
C LEU A 481 -3.37 -8.99 -38.36
N ASP A 482 -4.22 -10.01 -38.49
CA ASP A 482 -4.44 -10.76 -39.73
C ASP A 482 -5.91 -11.16 -39.79
N PHE A 483 -6.73 -10.22 -40.29
CA PHE A 483 -8.19 -10.30 -40.33
C PHE A 483 -8.66 -10.36 -41.79
N GLU A 484 -9.68 -11.18 -42.03
CA GLU A 484 -10.45 -11.19 -43.24
C GLU A 484 -11.93 -11.30 -42.92
N ALA A 485 -12.67 -10.27 -43.27
CA ALA A 485 -14.11 -10.20 -43.08
C ALA A 485 -14.81 -10.15 -44.45
N ILE A 486 -15.72 -11.06 -44.67
CA ILE A 486 -16.46 -11.16 -45.93
C ILE A 486 -17.93 -10.83 -45.69
N ARG A 487 -18.59 -10.30 -46.70
CA ARG A 487 -20.04 -10.19 -46.67
C ARG A 487 -20.65 -11.58 -46.51
N ASN A 488 -21.74 -11.68 -45.75
CA ASN A 488 -22.47 -12.93 -45.59
C ASN A 488 -22.77 -13.53 -46.98
N PRO A 489 -22.30 -14.73 -47.26
CA PRO A 489 -22.51 -15.39 -48.55
C PRO A 489 -23.97 -15.54 -48.97
N ASP A 490 -24.88 -15.69 -47.98
CA ASP A 490 -26.33 -15.79 -48.22
C ASP A 490 -26.98 -14.46 -48.68
N ALA A 491 -26.24 -13.34 -48.54
CA ALA A 491 -26.70 -11.99 -48.89
C ALA A 491 -25.96 -11.40 -50.10
N ILE A 492 -25.30 -12.25 -50.89
CA ILE A 492 -24.54 -11.87 -52.08
C ILE A 492 -25.10 -12.62 -53.31
N GLU A 493 -25.22 -11.91 -54.44
CA GLU A 493 -25.58 -12.50 -55.72
C GLU A 493 -24.33 -12.95 -56.48
N ASP A 494 -24.52 -13.75 -57.57
CA ASP A 494 -23.50 -14.16 -58.53
C ASP A 494 -22.34 -15.02 -58.00
N ASN A 495 -22.48 -15.68 -56.84
CA ASN A 495 -21.39 -16.50 -56.24
C ASN A 495 -20.07 -15.75 -56.06
N VAL A 496 -20.11 -14.45 -55.82
CA VAL A 496 -18.94 -13.61 -55.58
C VAL A 496 -18.65 -13.59 -54.08
N THR A 497 -17.38 -13.75 -53.70
CA THR A 497 -16.93 -13.42 -52.34
C THR A 497 -16.37 -12.02 -52.33
N ALA A 498 -16.96 -11.13 -51.53
CA ALA A 498 -16.47 -9.73 -51.36
C ALA A 498 -16.19 -9.43 -49.90
N GLY A 499 -15.06 -8.79 -49.62
CA GLY A 499 -14.67 -8.55 -48.25
C GLY A 499 -13.55 -7.55 -48.06
N ILE A 500 -13.15 -7.42 -46.80
CA ILE A 500 -12.10 -6.54 -46.32
C ILE A 500 -11.02 -7.40 -45.69
N ARG A 501 -9.78 -7.13 -46.02
CA ARG A 501 -8.60 -7.77 -45.42
C ARG A 501 -7.79 -6.75 -44.70
N ILE A 502 -7.43 -7.00 -43.42
CA ILE A 502 -6.65 -6.10 -42.56
C ILE A 502 -5.43 -6.86 -42.10
N LYS A 503 -4.23 -6.40 -42.44
CA LYS A 503 -2.96 -7.04 -42.07
C LYS A 503 -1.95 -6.04 -41.54
N GLY A 504 -1.03 -6.53 -40.69
CA GLY A 504 0.10 -5.77 -40.16
C GLY A 504 -0.06 -5.31 -38.73
N PRO A 505 0.88 -4.49 -38.24
CA PRO A 505 0.83 -3.99 -36.87
C PRO A 505 -0.43 -3.17 -36.61
N SER A 506 -0.99 -3.27 -35.41
CA SER A 506 -2.22 -2.56 -35.05
C SER A 506 -2.10 -1.04 -35.04
N ASP A 507 -0.89 -0.49 -34.92
CA ASP A 507 -0.58 0.94 -35.02
C ASP A 507 -0.41 1.44 -36.47
N ALA A 508 -0.26 0.52 -37.45
CA ALA A 508 -0.15 0.85 -38.87
C ALA A 508 -0.73 -0.27 -39.75
N PRO A 509 -2.03 -0.62 -39.62
CA PRO A 509 -2.63 -1.73 -40.36
C PRO A 509 -2.82 -1.36 -41.83
N GLN A 510 -2.61 -2.34 -42.70
CA GLN A 510 -2.92 -2.25 -44.12
C GLN A 510 -4.30 -2.85 -44.36
N THR A 511 -5.18 -2.05 -44.99
CA THR A 511 -6.54 -2.45 -45.31
C THR A 511 -6.69 -2.61 -46.83
N GLU A 512 -7.19 -3.72 -47.26
CA GLU A 512 -7.42 -4.08 -48.68
C GLU A 512 -8.85 -4.58 -48.88
N LEU A 513 -9.53 -4.03 -49.88
CA LEU A 513 -10.79 -4.58 -50.34
C LEU A 513 -10.50 -5.67 -51.39
N PHE A 514 -11.18 -6.78 -51.29
CA PHE A 514 -10.96 -7.88 -52.23
C PHE A 514 -12.28 -8.50 -52.67
N THR A 515 -12.25 -9.11 -53.85
CA THR A 515 -13.31 -9.95 -54.40
C THR A 515 -12.73 -11.22 -54.97
N ASP A 516 -13.51 -12.29 -54.96
CA ASP A 516 -13.22 -13.52 -55.66
C ASP A 516 -14.46 -13.93 -56.48
N PRO A 517 -14.39 -13.92 -57.85
CA PRO A 517 -13.25 -13.53 -58.70
C PRO A 517 -12.86 -12.03 -58.55
N ALA A 518 -11.58 -11.73 -58.87
CA ALA A 518 -11.03 -10.39 -58.78
C ALA A 518 -11.76 -9.37 -59.68
N MET A 519 -12.22 -8.29 -59.09
CA MET A 519 -12.98 -7.22 -59.77
C MET A 519 -12.42 -5.82 -59.42
N SER A 520 -13.02 -4.81 -59.98
CA SER A 520 -12.66 -3.43 -59.66
C SER A 520 -12.97 -3.11 -58.20
N GLN A 521 -12.26 -2.13 -57.61
CA GLN A 521 -12.56 -1.66 -56.25
C GLN A 521 -13.99 -1.16 -56.09
N ALA A 522 -14.53 -0.53 -57.13
CA ALA A 522 -15.91 -0.04 -57.16
C ALA A 522 -16.93 -1.20 -57.13
N ASP A 523 -16.68 -2.28 -57.82
CA ASP A 523 -17.50 -3.51 -57.74
C ASP A 523 -17.36 -4.15 -56.37
N ALA A 524 -16.14 -4.24 -55.82
CA ALA A 524 -15.91 -4.76 -54.50
C ALA A 524 -16.76 -4.04 -53.43
N ILE A 525 -16.77 -2.71 -53.43
CA ILE A 525 -17.60 -1.90 -52.56
C ILE A 525 -19.09 -2.18 -52.79
N SER A 526 -19.52 -2.24 -54.06
CA SER A 526 -20.91 -2.52 -54.40
C SER A 526 -21.36 -3.88 -53.82
N TYR A 527 -20.56 -4.93 -54.00
CA TYR A 527 -20.86 -6.25 -53.44
C TYR A 527 -20.85 -6.22 -51.91
N ILE A 528 -19.93 -5.53 -51.26
CA ILE A 528 -19.90 -5.43 -49.79
C ILE A 528 -21.15 -4.70 -49.30
N MET A 529 -21.59 -3.61 -49.93
CA MET A 529 -22.68 -2.79 -49.44
C MET A 529 -24.07 -3.29 -49.88
N ARG A 530 -24.20 -3.76 -51.11
CA ARG A 530 -25.51 -4.13 -51.72
C ARG A 530 -25.67 -5.59 -52.00
N GLY A 531 -24.59 -6.35 -52.07
CA GLY A 531 -24.58 -7.78 -52.45
C GLY A 531 -24.69 -8.01 -53.94
N GLN A 532 -24.54 -6.99 -54.79
CA GLN A 532 -24.65 -7.08 -56.24
C GLN A 532 -23.60 -6.20 -56.90
N GLY A 533 -23.26 -6.53 -58.15
CA GLY A 533 -22.36 -5.72 -58.99
C GLY A 533 -22.95 -4.37 -59.37
N LEU A 534 -22.09 -3.50 -59.89
CA LEU A 534 -22.48 -2.22 -60.42
C LEU A 534 -23.29 -2.44 -61.73
N GLN A 535 -24.60 -2.20 -61.69
CA GLN A 535 -25.40 -2.16 -62.91
C GLN A 535 -25.23 -0.79 -63.55
N THR A 536 -24.78 -0.77 -64.79
CA THR A 536 -24.43 0.44 -65.60
C THR A 536 -25.62 1.28 -66.03
N SER A 537 -26.83 1.08 -65.50
CA SER A 537 -28.06 1.63 -66.07
C SER A 537 -28.78 2.74 -65.31
N ASN A 538 -28.28 3.22 -64.16
CA ASN A 538 -28.92 4.31 -63.40
C ASN A 538 -27.92 5.38 -62.93
N ASP A 539 -28.00 6.58 -63.55
CA ASP A 539 -27.12 7.73 -63.25
C ASP A 539 -27.21 8.25 -61.77
N GLY A 540 -28.34 7.99 -61.10
CA GLY A 540 -28.52 8.43 -59.70
C GLY A 540 -27.73 7.58 -58.72
N ASP A 541 -27.60 6.28 -58.94
CA ASP A 541 -26.88 5.35 -58.06
C ASP A 541 -25.36 5.49 -58.20
N ASN A 542 -24.87 5.90 -59.34
CA ASN A 542 -23.45 6.16 -59.60
C ASN A 542 -22.95 7.42 -58.83
N ALA A 543 -23.77 8.43 -58.67
CA ALA A 543 -23.40 9.62 -57.90
C ALA A 543 -23.31 9.33 -56.40
N MET A 544 -24.19 8.48 -55.85
CA MET A 544 -24.17 8.08 -54.46
C MET A 544 -22.99 7.15 -54.16
N LEU A 545 -22.65 6.25 -55.08
CA LEU A 545 -21.46 5.38 -54.98
C LEU A 545 -20.17 6.17 -55.16
N THR A 546 -20.13 7.16 -56.04
CA THR A 546 -18.95 8.01 -56.26
C THR A 546 -18.73 8.90 -55.03
N SER A 547 -19.78 9.39 -54.39
CA SER A 547 -19.67 10.16 -53.12
C SER A 547 -19.25 9.26 -51.95
N ALA A 548 -19.72 7.99 -51.90
CA ALA A 548 -19.27 6.98 -50.93
C ALA A 548 -17.79 6.60 -51.16
N LEU A 549 -17.38 6.43 -52.39
CA LEU A 549 -15.98 6.17 -52.79
C LEU A 549 -15.05 7.33 -52.41
N LEU A 550 -15.47 8.57 -52.63
CA LEU A 550 -14.70 9.75 -52.22
C LEU A 550 -14.63 9.90 -50.71
N SER A 551 -15.71 9.62 -50.01
CA SER A 551 -15.71 9.62 -48.53
C SER A 551 -14.90 8.45 -47.93
N MET A 552 -14.89 7.29 -48.59
CA MET A 552 -14.06 6.14 -48.17
C MET A 552 -12.58 6.35 -48.51
N GLY A 553 -12.25 6.96 -49.64
CA GLY A 553 -10.85 7.16 -50.06
C GLY A 553 -10.10 8.26 -49.33
N LEU A 554 -10.80 9.25 -48.76
CA LEU A 554 -10.18 10.40 -48.11
C LEU A 554 -10.36 10.50 -46.60
N SER A 555 -11.32 9.78 -46.02
CA SER A 555 -11.58 9.92 -44.59
C SER A 555 -11.52 8.60 -43.77
N GLN A 556 -11.35 7.46 -44.40
CA GLN A 556 -11.66 6.20 -43.72
C GLN A 556 -10.50 5.27 -43.41
N THR A 557 -9.32 5.48 -43.89
CA THR A 557 -8.15 4.88 -43.27
C THR A 557 -8.04 5.34 -41.79
N GLY A 558 -8.49 6.58 -41.50
CA GLY A 558 -8.49 7.10 -40.13
C GLY A 558 -9.58 6.50 -39.21
N GLN A 559 -10.83 6.28 -39.67
CA GLN A 559 -11.92 5.85 -38.78
C GLN A 559 -11.96 4.33 -38.55
N LEU A 560 -11.63 3.51 -39.53
CA LEU A 560 -11.44 2.06 -39.30
C LEU A 560 -10.22 1.78 -38.43
N VAL A 561 -9.15 2.54 -38.65
CA VAL A 561 -7.92 2.45 -37.86
C VAL A 561 -8.15 3.02 -36.46
N SER A 562 -8.90 4.13 -36.30
CA SER A 562 -9.24 4.66 -34.98
C SER A 562 -10.14 3.68 -34.20
N GLY A 563 -11.14 3.06 -34.82
CA GLY A 563 -12.00 2.08 -34.14
C GLY A 563 -11.25 0.84 -33.66
N ILE A 564 -10.31 0.32 -34.45
CA ILE A 564 -9.45 -0.81 -34.03
C ILE A 564 -8.35 -0.33 -33.08
N GLY A 565 -7.78 0.84 -33.30
CA GLY A 565 -6.80 1.46 -32.43
C GLY A 565 -7.39 1.82 -31.07
N GLU A 566 -8.60 2.33 -31.02
CA GLU A 566 -9.36 2.57 -29.81
C GLU A 566 -9.72 1.29 -29.08
N MET A 567 -10.09 0.22 -29.80
CA MET A 567 -10.34 -1.10 -29.21
C MET A 567 -9.09 -1.65 -28.49
N LEU A 568 -7.90 -1.33 -28.99
CA LEU A 568 -6.62 -1.78 -28.46
C LEU A 568 -5.92 -0.73 -27.58
N ARG A 569 -6.57 0.40 -27.24
CA ARG A 569 -5.95 1.57 -26.57
C ARG A 569 -4.75 2.17 -27.32
N ILE A 570 -4.77 2.14 -28.61
CA ILE A 570 -3.78 2.82 -29.46
C ILE A 570 -4.31 4.18 -29.87
N SER A 571 -4.79 4.95 -28.91
CA SER A 571 -5.08 6.37 -29.12
C SER A 571 -3.89 7.15 -28.60
N ASP A 572 -2.99 7.50 -29.50
CA ASP A 572 -2.30 8.79 -29.57
C ASP A 572 -1.23 8.72 -30.67
N CYS A 573 -1.70 8.65 -31.91
CA CYS A 573 -0.91 9.12 -33.03
C CYS A 573 -1.87 9.60 -34.08
N LEU A 574 -2.32 10.86 -33.94
CA LEU A 574 -2.86 11.52 -35.07
C LEU A 574 -2.91 13.03 -35.02
N LEU A 575 -2.23 13.49 -36.03
CA LEU A 575 -2.53 14.67 -36.82
C LEU A 575 -2.58 15.99 -36.06
N TYR A 576 -1.39 16.43 -35.67
CA TYR A 576 -1.11 17.84 -35.89
C TYR A 576 -0.89 18.06 -37.39
N THR A 577 -1.97 18.30 -38.13
CA THR A 577 -1.83 19.11 -39.31
C THR A 577 -1.67 20.53 -38.83
N SER A 578 -0.47 21.02 -39.00
CA SER A 578 -0.13 22.43 -38.90
C SER A 578 -1.06 23.26 -39.80
N ASP A 579 -1.98 24.00 -39.22
CA ASP A 579 -2.42 25.26 -39.77
C ASP A 579 -1.69 26.35 -38.99
N ALA A 580 -0.46 26.59 -39.45
CA ALA A 580 0.25 27.82 -39.23
C ALA A 580 0.20 28.57 -40.57
N ALA A 581 -0.79 29.39 -40.76
CA ALA A 581 -0.70 30.58 -41.59
C ALA A 581 -1.87 31.50 -41.30
N ASP A 582 -1.48 32.73 -40.99
CA ASP A 582 -2.18 34.02 -41.15
C ASP A 582 -3.06 34.49 -39.96
N ASP A 583 -2.53 35.34 -39.20
CA ASP A 583 -2.51 36.80 -38.94
C ASP A 583 -2.07 37.10 -37.49
#